data_dcb6e9c686b4965356db15134c817ed3
#
_entry.id   dcb6e9c686b4965356db15134c817ed3
#
_cell.length_a   1.000
_cell.length_b   1.000
_cell.length_c   1.000
_cell.angle_alpha   90.00
_cell.angle_beta   90.00
_cell.angle_gamma   90.00
#
_symmetry.space_group_name_H-M   'P 1'
#
loop_
_entity.id
_entity.type
_entity.pdbx_description
1 polymer ?
#
loop_
_entity_poly.entity_id
_entity_poly.type
_entity_poly.pdbx_seq_one_letter_code
_entity_poly.pdbx_strand_id
1 'polypeptide(L)'
;MDTFKTIANNTPEVCESFEMSGSAEDIEIDYARGIAYLSIQDREALIKGKNTQGFIGKIDLNKKPYELVSALTEQPEHLRPHGLSLHIDKAGKRHLAVINHPKNRGDEPEVIDLFIETSNGLFDFVRSVSDPLFQSPNDVLLVEKEKFYVGNDKGGISAADKIQEQMGRPMSTVVFYDGESASIAMKNLSSVSGINLSLDQQTVYASETNAKRMAILKRDLMDGSLKKIKTVKLSGSPDNINVSEDGSLVIANIPKVLALIQHFIALQNNEYKPSPSQVVKIDFDDQGNHLSKELFMSDGYDMSTTSVGAIWADKLFMGSIDDKQMYVCEL
;
A
#
# COMPACT_ATOMS: atom_id res chain seq x y z
N MET A 1 -24.40 3.88 1.88
CA MET A 1 -25.20 3.28 2.98
C MET A 1 -24.41 3.00 4.26
N ASP A 2 -23.09 3.19 4.30
CA ASP A 2 -22.30 2.90 5.52
C ASP A 2 -22.27 4.04 6.55
N THR A 3 -22.89 5.17 6.23
CA THR A 3 -22.90 6.38 7.09
C THR A 3 -23.48 6.14 8.48
N PHE A 4 -24.42 5.20 8.61
CA PHE A 4 -25.12 4.90 9.86
C PHE A 4 -24.63 3.63 10.56
N LYS A 5 -23.65 2.91 10.00
CA LYS A 5 -23.10 1.72 10.65
C LYS A 5 -22.32 2.16 11.90
N THR A 6 -22.73 1.71 13.07
CA THR A 6 -21.93 1.85 14.29
C THR A 6 -20.68 0.98 14.16
N ILE A 7 -19.51 1.53 14.43
CA ILE A 7 -18.28 0.76 14.55
C ILE A 7 -18.24 0.21 15.96
N ALA A 8 -18.15 -1.11 16.07
CA ALA A 8 -17.84 -1.78 17.33
C ALA A 8 -16.35 -2.10 17.28
N ASN A 9 -15.59 -1.59 18.25
CA ASN A 9 -14.16 -1.90 18.35
C ASN A 9 -13.98 -3.41 18.56
N ASN A 10 -13.04 -3.97 17.81
CA ASN A 10 -12.59 -5.35 17.91
C ASN A 10 -11.06 -5.33 17.75
N THR A 11 -10.39 -4.99 18.84
CA THR A 11 -8.94 -4.89 18.88
C THR A 11 -8.37 -6.05 19.70
N PRO A 12 -7.19 -6.59 19.33
CA PRO A 12 -6.48 -7.53 20.21
C PRO A 12 -6.25 -6.95 21.60
N GLU A 13 -6.10 -7.84 22.60
CA GLU A 13 -5.98 -7.41 24.01
C GLU A 13 -4.68 -6.63 24.28
N VAL A 14 -3.62 -6.97 23.56
CA VAL A 14 -2.30 -6.36 23.74
C VAL A 14 -1.90 -5.65 22.46
N CYS A 15 -1.90 -4.33 22.52
CA CYS A 15 -1.40 -3.48 21.44
C CYS A 15 -0.48 -2.40 22.01
N GLU A 16 0.51 -2.01 21.24
CA GLU A 16 1.45 -0.92 21.55
C GLU A 16 1.58 0.02 20.36
N SER A 17 1.77 1.31 20.61
CA SER A 17 2.08 2.29 19.56
C SER A 17 3.57 2.59 19.56
N PHE A 18 4.13 2.75 18.38
CA PHE A 18 5.49 3.17 18.15
C PHE A 18 5.48 4.48 17.34
N GLU A 19 5.88 5.58 18.01
CA GLU A 19 5.88 6.91 17.38
C GLU A 19 6.95 7.01 16.28
N MET A 20 6.59 7.68 15.19
CA MET A 20 7.44 7.88 14.02
C MET A 20 7.48 9.36 13.61
N SER A 21 8.48 9.74 12.82
CA SER A 21 8.62 11.10 12.28
C SER A 21 7.60 11.45 11.18
N GLY A 22 6.89 10.45 10.66
CA GLY A 22 5.82 10.56 9.66
C GLY A 22 4.95 9.31 9.69
N SER A 23 3.92 9.28 8.89
CA SER A 23 3.05 8.11 8.73
C SER A 23 3.70 7.06 7.82
N ALA A 24 3.58 5.78 8.17
CA ALA A 24 3.90 4.66 7.30
C ALA A 24 2.65 4.32 6.48
N GLU A 25 2.65 4.71 5.22
CA GLU A 25 1.51 4.44 4.36
C GLU A 25 1.54 3.01 3.83
N ASP A 26 2.75 2.48 3.59
CA ASP A 26 2.95 1.11 3.15
C ASP A 26 4.10 0.44 3.91
N ILE A 27 4.00 -0.89 4.07
CA ILE A 27 4.94 -1.76 4.80
C ILE A 27 5.16 -3.03 3.98
N GLU A 28 6.43 -3.34 3.69
CA GLU A 28 6.84 -4.61 3.10
C GLU A 28 7.79 -5.37 4.04
N ILE A 29 7.58 -6.66 4.22
CA ILE A 29 8.39 -7.50 5.14
C ILE A 29 9.31 -8.43 4.36
N ASP A 30 10.61 -8.34 4.61
CA ASP A 30 11.57 -9.41 4.30
C ASP A 30 11.43 -10.53 5.36
N TYR A 31 10.58 -11.49 5.09
CA TYR A 31 10.30 -12.61 6.00
C TYR A 31 11.53 -13.45 6.31
N ALA A 32 12.50 -13.54 5.37
CA ALA A 32 13.73 -14.30 5.61
C ALA A 32 14.65 -13.65 6.67
N ARG A 33 14.52 -12.34 6.88
CA ARG A 33 15.37 -11.58 7.81
C ARG A 33 14.60 -10.97 8.97
N GLY A 34 13.28 -10.89 8.90
CA GLY A 34 12.46 -10.17 9.88
C GLY A 34 12.72 -8.66 9.84
N ILE A 35 12.83 -8.11 8.64
CA ILE A 35 13.02 -6.66 8.42
C ILE A 35 11.76 -6.11 7.72
N ALA A 36 11.15 -5.10 8.32
CA ALA A 36 10.09 -4.33 7.65
C ALA A 36 10.71 -3.10 6.98
N TYR A 37 10.31 -2.83 5.74
CA TYR A 37 10.59 -1.60 5.00
C TYR A 37 9.32 -0.76 4.92
N LEU A 38 9.45 0.55 5.09
CA LEU A 38 8.32 1.46 5.26
C LEU A 38 8.47 2.71 4.39
N SER A 39 7.38 3.10 3.73
CA SER A 39 7.27 4.40 3.09
C SER A 39 6.81 5.44 4.09
N ILE A 40 7.71 6.34 4.51
CA ILE A 40 7.46 7.31 5.59
C ILE A 40 7.35 8.72 5.04
N GLN A 41 6.26 9.41 5.38
CA GLN A 41 6.11 10.83 5.08
C GLN A 41 5.20 11.53 6.09
N ASP A 42 5.46 12.80 6.42
CA ASP A 42 4.54 13.63 7.20
C ASP A 42 3.35 14.07 6.32
N ARG A 43 2.40 13.12 6.10
CA ARG A 43 1.23 13.36 5.26
C ARG A 43 0.20 14.27 5.92
N GLU A 44 0.14 14.31 7.24
CA GLU A 44 -0.66 15.31 7.95
C GLU A 44 -0.22 16.73 7.56
N ALA A 45 1.09 16.98 7.55
CA ALA A 45 1.60 18.28 7.12
C ALA A 45 1.35 18.56 5.64
N LEU A 46 1.43 17.52 4.76
CA LEU A 46 1.04 17.65 3.34
C LEU A 46 -0.42 18.04 3.17
N ILE A 47 -1.33 17.38 3.89
CA ILE A 47 -2.77 17.67 3.89
C ILE A 47 -3.03 19.13 4.30
N LYS A 48 -2.22 19.66 5.24
CA LYS A 48 -2.23 21.05 5.68
C LYS A 48 -1.50 22.02 4.73
N GLY A 49 -1.10 21.56 3.54
CA GLY A 49 -0.47 22.35 2.48
C GLY A 49 1.02 22.64 2.69
N LYS A 50 1.68 21.95 3.63
CA LYS A 50 3.14 22.06 3.81
C LYS A 50 3.85 21.12 2.85
N ASN A 51 4.99 21.57 2.31
CA ASN A 51 5.86 20.70 1.54
C ASN A 51 6.76 19.89 2.49
N THR A 52 6.60 18.58 2.53
CA THR A 52 7.39 17.68 3.37
C THR A 52 8.14 16.67 2.50
N GLN A 53 9.34 16.35 2.94
CA GLN A 53 10.14 15.26 2.39
C GLN A 53 9.87 14.01 3.22
N GLY A 54 9.71 12.88 2.53
CA GLY A 54 9.64 11.57 3.14
C GLY A 54 10.98 10.85 3.12
N PHE A 55 10.99 9.61 3.59
CA PHE A 55 12.13 8.71 3.49
C PHE A 55 11.68 7.25 3.48
N ILE A 56 12.56 6.36 3.04
CA ILE A 56 12.35 4.92 3.18
C ILE A 56 13.04 4.47 4.47
N GLY A 57 12.21 3.98 5.39
CA GLY A 57 12.66 3.45 6.67
C GLY A 57 12.75 1.94 6.68
N LYS A 58 13.48 1.39 7.66
CA LYS A 58 13.43 -0.02 8.01
C LYS A 58 13.41 -0.22 9.52
N ILE A 59 12.78 -1.33 9.94
CA ILE A 59 12.71 -1.78 11.34
C ILE A 59 13.13 -3.23 11.39
N ASP A 60 14.03 -3.57 12.32
CA ASP A 60 14.36 -4.96 12.66
C ASP A 60 13.29 -5.51 13.62
N LEU A 61 12.41 -6.35 13.09
CA LEU A 61 11.26 -6.92 13.83
C LEU A 61 11.69 -7.97 14.87
N ASN A 62 12.94 -8.44 14.79
CA ASN A 62 13.51 -9.40 15.77
C ASN A 62 13.98 -8.71 17.05
N LYS A 63 14.01 -7.39 17.10
CA LYS A 63 14.54 -6.60 18.22
C LYS A 63 13.45 -5.74 18.86
N LYS A 64 13.56 -5.56 20.18
CA LYS A 64 12.80 -4.57 20.95
C LYS A 64 13.76 -3.76 21.82
N PRO A 65 13.49 -2.46 22.02
CA PRO A 65 12.42 -1.68 21.40
C PRO A 65 12.59 -1.58 19.88
N TYR A 66 11.48 -1.40 19.14
CA TYR A 66 11.54 -1.15 17.70
C TYR A 66 12.24 0.18 17.43
N GLU A 67 13.12 0.20 16.44
CA GLU A 67 13.86 1.39 16.05
C GLU A 67 13.71 1.60 14.54
N LEU A 68 13.20 2.78 14.16
CA LEU A 68 13.07 3.20 12.77
C LEU A 68 14.38 3.85 12.32
N VAL A 69 15.06 3.22 11.37
CA VAL A 69 16.30 3.73 10.78
C VAL A 69 16.17 3.84 9.26
N SER A 70 17.09 4.58 8.61
CA SER A 70 17.11 4.66 7.14
C SER A 70 17.32 3.28 6.53
N ALA A 71 16.53 2.95 5.50
CA ALA A 71 16.76 1.79 4.63
C ALA A 71 17.72 2.10 3.48
N LEU A 72 17.91 3.38 3.12
CA LEU A 72 18.74 3.83 2.02
C LEU A 72 20.10 4.32 2.50
N THR A 73 21.12 4.14 1.68
CA THR A 73 22.47 4.70 1.90
C THR A 73 22.41 6.22 1.88
N GLU A 74 21.65 6.77 0.93
CA GLU A 74 21.36 8.20 0.80
C GLU A 74 19.89 8.37 0.40
N GLN A 75 19.16 9.21 1.15
CA GLN A 75 17.77 9.52 0.84
C GLN A 75 17.72 10.55 -0.31
N PRO A 76 16.95 10.30 -1.39
CA PRO A 76 16.77 11.28 -2.45
C PRO A 76 16.22 12.60 -1.93
N GLU A 77 16.74 13.75 -2.41
CA GLU A 77 16.42 15.09 -1.90
C GLU A 77 14.93 15.44 -1.96
N HIS A 78 14.20 14.87 -2.91
CA HIS A 78 12.77 15.19 -3.13
C HIS A 78 11.88 13.97 -3.01
N LEU A 79 12.24 13.01 -2.18
CA LEU A 79 11.49 11.78 -2.00
C LEU A 79 10.13 12.04 -1.34
N ARG A 80 9.06 11.61 -2.00
CA ARG A 80 7.68 11.58 -1.48
C ARG A 80 7.11 10.19 -1.69
N PRO A 81 7.53 9.23 -0.83
CA PRO A 81 7.23 7.83 -1.06
C PRO A 81 5.75 7.53 -0.80
N HIS A 82 5.20 6.61 -1.61
CA HIS A 82 3.88 6.02 -1.44
C HIS A 82 4.01 4.51 -1.37
N GLY A 83 3.34 3.74 -2.24
CA GLY A 83 3.51 2.30 -2.30
C GLY A 83 4.96 1.89 -2.54
N LEU A 84 5.38 0.80 -1.92
CA LEU A 84 6.70 0.22 -2.07
C LEU A 84 6.63 -1.30 -2.24
N SER A 85 7.60 -1.90 -2.90
CA SER A 85 7.66 -3.34 -3.11
C SER A 85 9.07 -3.88 -3.00
N LEU A 86 9.21 -5.01 -2.31
CA LEU A 86 10.44 -5.74 -2.15
C LEU A 86 10.46 -6.97 -3.06
N HIS A 87 11.49 -7.10 -3.88
CA HIS A 87 11.78 -8.33 -4.63
C HIS A 87 13.12 -8.93 -4.19
N ILE A 88 13.12 -10.22 -3.90
CA ILE A 88 14.33 -10.98 -3.59
C ILE A 88 14.63 -11.87 -4.78
N ASP A 89 15.75 -11.62 -5.45
CA ASP A 89 16.14 -12.39 -6.63
C ASP A 89 16.68 -13.79 -6.25
N LYS A 90 16.92 -14.62 -7.26
CA LYS A 90 17.41 -15.99 -7.07
C LYS A 90 18.79 -16.08 -6.41
N ALA A 91 19.58 -15.01 -6.43
CA ALA A 91 20.86 -14.89 -5.75
C ALA A 91 20.70 -14.42 -4.30
N GLY A 92 19.47 -14.14 -3.86
CA GLY A 92 19.14 -13.64 -2.54
C GLY A 92 19.38 -12.14 -2.38
N LYS A 93 19.58 -11.39 -3.47
CA LYS A 93 19.76 -9.95 -3.44
C LYS A 93 18.39 -9.25 -3.44
N ARG A 94 18.28 -8.21 -2.63
CA ARG A 94 17.07 -7.41 -2.46
C ARG A 94 17.04 -6.24 -3.41
N HIS A 95 15.88 -6.00 -3.98
CA HIS A 95 15.58 -4.86 -4.83
C HIS A 95 14.33 -4.20 -4.27
N LEU A 96 14.29 -2.86 -4.25
CA LEU A 96 13.09 -2.10 -3.89
C LEU A 96 12.61 -1.29 -5.09
N ALA A 97 11.31 -1.22 -5.26
CA ALA A 97 10.65 -0.23 -6.09
C ALA A 97 9.79 0.65 -5.18
N VAL A 98 9.80 1.95 -5.41
CA VAL A 98 9.08 2.92 -4.59
C VAL A 98 8.41 3.93 -5.51
N ILE A 99 7.14 4.18 -5.32
CA ILE A 99 6.46 5.31 -5.95
C ILE A 99 6.98 6.59 -5.31
N ASN A 100 7.51 7.48 -6.11
CA ASN A 100 7.96 8.79 -5.67
C ASN A 100 7.12 9.87 -6.36
N HIS A 101 6.21 10.48 -5.60
CA HIS A 101 5.32 11.49 -6.14
C HIS A 101 6.04 12.82 -6.39
N PRO A 102 5.75 13.50 -7.51
CA PRO A 102 6.25 14.85 -7.73
C PRO A 102 5.60 15.83 -6.74
N LYS A 103 6.21 17.01 -6.60
CA LYS A 103 5.65 18.08 -5.78
C LYS A 103 4.27 18.52 -6.29
N ASN A 104 4.14 18.63 -7.60
CA ASN A 104 2.92 19.11 -8.25
C ASN A 104 2.32 17.95 -9.08
N ARG A 105 1.59 17.07 -8.41
CA ARG A 105 0.93 15.93 -9.06
C ARG A 105 -0.05 16.42 -10.14
N GLY A 106 0.09 15.83 -11.33
CA GLY A 106 -0.69 16.17 -12.51
C GLY A 106 0.00 17.18 -13.45
N ASP A 107 0.99 17.94 -12.98
CA ASP A 107 1.80 18.86 -13.79
C ASP A 107 3.19 18.28 -14.07
N GLU A 108 3.72 17.50 -13.14
CA GLU A 108 5.01 16.82 -13.24
C GLU A 108 4.80 15.31 -13.35
N PRO A 109 5.72 14.57 -14.04
CA PRO A 109 5.57 13.13 -14.19
C PRO A 109 5.70 12.40 -12.86
N GLU A 110 4.87 11.39 -12.67
CA GLU A 110 5.01 10.40 -11.60
C GLU A 110 6.21 9.48 -11.93
N VAL A 111 6.96 9.06 -10.91
CA VAL A 111 8.13 8.19 -11.09
C VAL A 111 8.10 7.00 -10.15
N ILE A 112 8.70 5.91 -10.59
CA ILE A 112 9.03 4.74 -9.77
C ILE A 112 10.53 4.71 -9.60
N ASP A 113 11.00 4.89 -8.36
CA ASP A 113 12.41 4.82 -8.02
C ASP A 113 12.81 3.37 -7.73
N LEU A 114 13.88 2.91 -8.36
CA LEU A 114 14.43 1.57 -8.20
C LEU A 114 15.71 1.62 -7.37
N PHE A 115 15.83 0.68 -6.44
CA PHE A 115 16.96 0.57 -5.53
C PHE A 115 17.47 -0.86 -5.46
N ILE A 116 18.75 -1.02 -5.11
CA ILE A 116 19.42 -2.31 -4.99
C ILE A 116 20.18 -2.42 -3.66
N GLU A 117 20.05 -3.55 -2.99
CA GLU A 117 20.74 -3.78 -1.72
C GLU A 117 22.26 -3.81 -1.89
N THR A 118 22.95 -3.16 -0.96
CA THR A 118 24.41 -3.15 -0.84
C THR A 118 24.89 -4.19 0.19
N SER A 119 26.20 -4.37 0.31
CA SER A 119 26.79 -5.34 1.26
C SER A 119 26.53 -5.02 2.74
N ASN A 120 26.16 -3.77 3.07
CA ASN A 120 25.85 -3.34 4.44
C ASN A 120 24.35 -3.44 4.79
N GLY A 121 23.51 -3.97 3.86
CA GLY A 121 22.08 -4.14 4.07
C GLY A 121 21.27 -2.83 3.99
N LEU A 122 21.85 -1.80 3.36
CA LEU A 122 21.16 -0.61 2.92
C LEU A 122 20.93 -0.68 1.41
N PHE A 123 20.09 0.20 0.87
CA PHE A 123 19.83 0.23 -0.56
C PHE A 123 20.45 1.47 -1.20
N ASP A 124 21.08 1.26 -2.36
CA ASP A 124 21.54 2.32 -3.26
C ASP A 124 20.49 2.59 -4.32
N PHE A 125 20.32 3.87 -4.66
CA PHE A 125 19.50 4.29 -5.79
C PHE A 125 20.10 3.79 -7.09
N VAL A 126 19.24 3.24 -7.97
CA VAL A 126 19.63 2.78 -9.31
C VAL A 126 19.20 3.78 -10.38
N ARG A 127 17.90 4.00 -10.47
CA ARG A 127 17.30 4.94 -11.45
C ARG A 127 15.83 5.20 -11.13
N SER A 128 15.29 6.28 -11.67
CA SER A 128 13.86 6.53 -11.75
C SER A 128 13.31 6.07 -13.11
N VAL A 129 12.11 5.53 -13.09
CA VAL A 129 11.34 5.16 -14.28
C VAL A 129 10.08 6.02 -14.33
N SER A 130 9.81 6.64 -15.46
CA SER A 130 8.57 7.37 -15.72
C SER A 130 7.97 6.93 -17.04
N ASP A 131 6.65 6.86 -17.09
CA ASP A 131 5.90 6.55 -18.31
C ASP A 131 4.55 7.29 -18.29
N PRO A 132 4.02 7.75 -19.44
CA PRO A 132 2.71 8.39 -19.52
C PRO A 132 1.54 7.52 -19.00
N LEU A 133 1.71 6.21 -18.91
CA LEU A 133 0.71 5.29 -18.34
C LEU A 133 0.69 5.31 -16.81
N PHE A 134 1.71 5.88 -16.14
CA PHE A 134 1.72 6.10 -14.69
C PHE A 134 0.93 7.36 -14.35
N GLN A 135 -0.39 7.30 -14.54
CA GLN A 135 -1.27 8.47 -14.46
C GLN A 135 -1.58 8.92 -13.03
N SER A 136 -1.73 7.98 -12.13
CA SER A 136 -1.96 8.20 -10.71
C SER A 136 -1.54 6.96 -9.93
N PRO A 137 -0.23 6.65 -9.89
CA PRO A 137 0.27 5.49 -9.16
C PRO A 137 -0.06 5.62 -7.68
N ASN A 138 -0.54 4.52 -7.10
CA ASN A 138 -0.82 4.41 -5.68
C ASN A 138 0.04 3.31 -5.05
N ASP A 139 0.12 2.15 -5.72
CA ASP A 139 0.96 1.05 -5.26
C ASP A 139 1.74 0.41 -6.42
N VAL A 140 2.88 -0.21 -6.09
CA VAL A 140 3.81 -0.84 -7.03
C VAL A 140 4.12 -2.26 -6.59
N LEU A 141 4.25 -3.18 -7.55
CA LEU A 141 4.60 -4.57 -7.32
C LEU A 141 5.81 -4.96 -8.17
N LEU A 142 6.97 -5.10 -7.55
CA LEU A 142 8.21 -5.52 -8.20
C LEU A 142 8.23 -7.04 -8.36
N VAL A 143 8.33 -7.53 -9.59
CA VAL A 143 8.31 -8.97 -9.92
C VAL A 143 9.65 -9.53 -10.38
N GLU A 144 10.54 -8.65 -10.84
CA GLU A 144 11.95 -8.90 -11.12
C GLU A 144 12.72 -7.60 -10.81
N LYS A 145 14.05 -7.63 -10.82
CA LYS A 145 14.89 -6.47 -10.45
C LYS A 145 14.49 -5.13 -11.09
N GLU A 146 13.91 -5.15 -12.29
CA GLU A 146 13.49 -3.96 -13.03
C GLU A 146 12.14 -4.13 -13.74
N LYS A 147 11.39 -5.21 -13.47
CA LYS A 147 10.04 -5.41 -13.99
C LYS A 147 9.02 -5.30 -12.87
N PHE A 148 8.00 -4.51 -13.08
CA PHE A 148 7.02 -4.23 -12.05
C PHE A 148 5.63 -3.91 -12.62
N TYR A 149 4.63 -4.05 -11.77
CA TYR A 149 3.29 -3.52 -12.01
C TYR A 149 3.08 -2.25 -11.23
N VAL A 150 2.26 -1.35 -11.77
CA VAL A 150 1.81 -0.12 -11.11
C VAL A 150 0.30 -0.11 -11.07
N GLY A 151 -0.28 -0.02 -9.88
CA GLY A 151 -1.69 0.24 -9.68
C GLY A 151 -1.97 1.74 -9.76
N ASN A 152 -2.75 2.18 -10.75
CA ASN A 152 -3.26 3.55 -10.79
C ASN A 152 -4.57 3.64 -10.01
N ASP A 153 -4.69 4.56 -9.05
CA ASP A 153 -5.93 4.75 -8.29
C ASP A 153 -6.99 5.55 -9.07
N LYS A 154 -6.60 6.23 -10.14
CA LYS A 154 -7.48 6.98 -11.06
C LYS A 154 -7.26 6.55 -12.49
N GLY A 155 -8.30 6.67 -13.30
CA GLY A 155 -8.26 6.33 -14.72
C GLY A 155 -7.80 7.47 -15.62
N GLY A 156 -7.52 8.64 -15.07
CA GLY A 156 -7.03 9.81 -15.76
C GLY A 156 -7.10 11.07 -14.90
N ILE A 157 -6.44 12.13 -15.36
CA ILE A 157 -6.34 13.42 -14.65
C ILE A 157 -7.28 14.49 -15.21
N SER A 158 -7.91 14.24 -16.38
CA SER A 158 -8.80 15.22 -17.00
C SER A 158 -10.09 15.44 -16.20
N ALA A 159 -10.71 16.59 -16.39
CA ALA A 159 -12.01 16.88 -15.77
C ALA A 159 -13.10 15.87 -16.17
N ALA A 160 -13.05 15.37 -17.41
CA ALA A 160 -13.98 14.36 -17.90
C ALA A 160 -13.76 13.00 -17.19
N ASP A 161 -12.52 12.61 -16.94
CA ASP A 161 -12.19 11.38 -16.21
C ASP A 161 -12.69 11.45 -14.77
N LYS A 162 -12.43 12.56 -14.09
CA LYS A 162 -12.93 12.80 -12.72
C LYS A 162 -14.45 12.70 -12.62
N ILE A 163 -15.19 13.23 -13.61
CA ILE A 163 -16.66 13.12 -13.65
C ILE A 163 -17.08 11.65 -13.84
N GLN A 164 -16.42 10.91 -14.72
CA GLN A 164 -16.73 9.50 -14.96
C GLN A 164 -16.45 8.63 -13.73
N GLU A 165 -15.37 8.88 -13.02
CA GLU A 165 -15.06 8.19 -11.74
C GLU A 165 -16.09 8.51 -10.66
N GLN A 166 -16.51 9.78 -10.53
CA GLN A 166 -17.59 10.17 -9.61
C GLN A 166 -18.92 9.48 -9.95
N MET A 167 -19.16 9.17 -11.22
CA MET A 167 -20.29 8.36 -11.66
C MET A 167 -20.12 6.86 -11.40
N GLY A 168 -19.02 6.43 -10.74
CA GLY A 168 -18.72 5.04 -10.38
C GLY A 168 -18.21 4.19 -11.54
N ARG A 169 -17.73 4.80 -12.64
CA ARG A 169 -17.14 4.03 -13.74
C ARG A 169 -15.79 3.48 -13.36
N PRO A 170 -15.53 2.19 -13.64
CA PRO A 170 -14.24 1.57 -13.36
C PRO A 170 -13.22 1.98 -14.45
N MET A 171 -12.42 3.00 -14.17
CA MET A 171 -11.47 3.58 -15.13
C MET A 171 -10.01 3.31 -14.78
N SER A 172 -9.73 2.84 -13.57
CA SER A 172 -8.40 2.51 -13.08
C SER A 172 -7.76 1.39 -13.88
N THR A 173 -6.43 1.39 -13.90
CA THR A 173 -5.60 0.43 -14.63
C THR A 173 -4.51 -0.16 -13.74
N VAL A 174 -4.06 -1.36 -14.11
CA VAL A 174 -2.75 -1.88 -13.74
C VAL A 174 -1.87 -1.83 -14.97
N VAL A 175 -0.71 -1.21 -14.85
CA VAL A 175 0.31 -1.07 -15.89
C VAL A 175 1.45 -2.02 -15.60
N PHE A 176 1.98 -2.69 -16.61
CA PHE A 176 3.18 -3.51 -16.51
C PHE A 176 4.34 -2.81 -17.21
N TYR A 177 5.46 -2.69 -16.52
CA TYR A 177 6.74 -2.26 -17.06
C TYR A 177 7.66 -3.46 -17.20
N ASP A 178 8.14 -3.75 -18.40
CA ASP A 178 8.90 -4.96 -18.75
C ASP A 178 10.43 -4.80 -18.59
N GLY A 179 10.88 -3.64 -18.09
CA GLY A 179 12.28 -3.22 -18.00
C GLY A 179 12.69 -2.20 -19.05
N GLU A 180 11.91 -2.05 -20.12
CA GLU A 180 12.17 -1.12 -21.24
C GLU A 180 10.98 -0.19 -21.52
N SER A 181 9.76 -0.73 -21.50
CA SER A 181 8.53 -0.01 -21.84
C SER A 181 7.36 -0.40 -20.96
N ALA A 182 6.37 0.49 -20.84
CA ALA A 182 5.14 0.24 -20.12
C ALA A 182 3.99 -0.17 -21.05
N SER A 183 3.11 -1.03 -20.57
CA SER A 183 1.90 -1.44 -21.25
C SER A 183 0.75 -1.63 -20.25
N ILE A 184 -0.49 -1.49 -20.69
CA ILE A 184 -1.66 -1.73 -19.83
C ILE A 184 -1.86 -3.25 -19.65
N ALA A 185 -1.56 -3.76 -18.46
CA ALA A 185 -1.77 -5.16 -18.11
C ALA A 185 -3.25 -5.47 -17.79
N MET A 186 -3.96 -4.55 -17.15
CA MET A 186 -5.38 -4.67 -16.82
C MET A 186 -6.05 -3.30 -16.84
N LYS A 187 -7.32 -3.26 -17.26
CA LYS A 187 -8.14 -2.04 -17.28
C LYS A 187 -9.53 -2.31 -16.69
N ASN A 188 -10.32 -1.25 -16.53
CA ASN A 188 -11.67 -1.30 -15.99
C ASN A 188 -11.70 -1.83 -14.54
N LEU A 189 -10.75 -1.37 -13.73
CA LEU A 189 -10.71 -1.55 -12.28
C LEU A 189 -11.26 -0.29 -11.57
N SER A 190 -11.57 -0.42 -10.29
CA SER A 190 -12.28 0.62 -9.52
C SER A 190 -11.40 1.17 -8.41
N SER A 191 -10.48 2.08 -8.76
CA SER A 191 -9.47 2.66 -7.86
C SER A 191 -8.51 1.61 -7.29
N VAL A 192 -7.40 1.35 -7.99
CA VAL A 192 -6.40 0.37 -7.53
C VAL A 192 -5.46 1.05 -6.54
N SER A 193 -5.64 0.77 -5.24
CA SER A 193 -4.83 1.35 -4.16
C SER A 193 -3.82 0.38 -3.57
N GLY A 194 -3.98 -0.92 -3.75
CA GLY A 194 -3.03 -1.94 -3.30
C GLY A 194 -2.86 -3.01 -4.36
N ILE A 195 -1.64 -3.50 -4.54
CA ILE A 195 -1.32 -4.58 -5.49
C ILE A 195 -0.23 -5.49 -4.90
N ASN A 196 -0.47 -6.81 -4.88
CA ASN A 196 0.54 -7.75 -4.40
C ASN A 196 0.50 -9.08 -5.15
N LEU A 197 1.47 -9.95 -4.93
CA LEU A 197 1.72 -11.19 -5.68
C LEU A 197 1.61 -12.42 -4.79
N SER A 198 0.96 -13.47 -5.29
CA SER A 198 0.97 -14.77 -4.61
C SER A 198 2.38 -15.36 -4.50
N LEU A 199 2.62 -16.22 -3.50
CA LEU A 199 3.93 -16.84 -3.28
C LEU A 199 4.43 -17.64 -4.50
N ASP A 200 3.53 -18.24 -5.28
CA ASP A 200 3.85 -18.95 -6.52
C ASP A 200 4.06 -18.01 -7.73
N GLN A 201 3.92 -16.69 -7.54
CA GLN A 201 4.07 -15.63 -8.53
C GLN A 201 3.09 -15.71 -9.74
N GLN A 202 2.03 -16.50 -9.66
CA GLN A 202 1.08 -16.67 -10.76
C GLN A 202 -0.19 -15.82 -10.64
N THR A 203 -0.45 -15.30 -9.43
CA THR A 203 -1.66 -14.53 -9.14
C THR A 203 -1.30 -13.15 -8.60
N VAL A 204 -1.86 -12.12 -9.22
CA VAL A 204 -1.80 -10.74 -8.72
C VAL A 204 -3.11 -10.42 -8.03
N TYR A 205 -3.03 -9.88 -6.82
CA TYR A 205 -4.13 -9.33 -6.05
C TYR A 205 -4.17 -7.82 -6.22
N ALA A 206 -5.34 -7.25 -6.45
CA ALA A 206 -5.49 -5.81 -6.60
C ALA A 206 -6.71 -5.30 -5.82
N SER A 207 -6.51 -4.35 -4.94
CA SER A 207 -7.59 -3.62 -4.28
C SER A 207 -8.42 -2.85 -5.30
N GLU A 208 -9.73 -2.99 -5.25
CA GLU A 208 -10.67 -2.12 -5.97
C GLU A 208 -11.42 -1.27 -4.92
N THR A 209 -10.76 -0.24 -4.42
CA THR A 209 -11.14 0.55 -3.23
C THR A 209 -12.55 1.13 -3.33
N ASN A 210 -12.89 1.75 -4.47
CA ASN A 210 -14.21 2.33 -4.69
C ASN A 210 -15.32 1.28 -4.85
N ALA A 211 -14.95 0.03 -5.19
CA ALA A 211 -15.89 -1.09 -5.34
C ALA A 211 -15.97 -1.98 -4.09
N LYS A 212 -15.20 -1.70 -3.04
CA LYS A 212 -15.13 -2.49 -1.79
C LYS A 212 -14.90 -3.97 -2.04
N ARG A 213 -13.90 -4.27 -2.85
CA ARG A 213 -13.55 -5.63 -3.23
C ARG A 213 -12.07 -5.73 -3.61
N MET A 214 -11.57 -6.93 -3.63
CA MET A 214 -10.28 -7.28 -4.19
C MET A 214 -10.48 -8.07 -5.49
N ALA A 215 -9.75 -7.75 -6.53
CA ALA A 215 -9.66 -8.53 -7.76
C ALA A 215 -8.54 -9.57 -7.63
N ILE A 216 -8.81 -10.78 -8.08
CA ILE A 216 -7.83 -11.87 -8.23
C ILE A 216 -7.55 -12.00 -9.73
N LEU A 217 -6.30 -11.75 -10.11
CA LEU A 217 -5.87 -11.64 -11.50
C LEU A 217 -4.83 -12.73 -11.80
N LYS A 218 -5.09 -13.57 -12.79
CA LYS A 218 -4.09 -14.52 -13.29
C LYS A 218 -3.06 -13.73 -14.10
N ARG A 219 -1.78 -13.94 -13.78
CA ARG A 219 -0.64 -13.34 -14.46
C ARG A 219 -0.19 -14.22 -15.62
N ASP A 220 0.05 -13.63 -16.78
CA ASP A 220 0.82 -14.24 -17.84
C ASP A 220 2.30 -13.91 -17.63
N LEU A 221 3.13 -14.94 -17.49
CA LEU A 221 4.57 -14.77 -17.21
C LEU A 221 5.38 -14.38 -18.45
N MET A 222 4.80 -14.49 -19.65
CA MET A 222 5.49 -14.19 -20.92
C MET A 222 5.44 -12.70 -21.25
N ASP A 223 4.26 -12.08 -21.09
CA ASP A 223 4.02 -10.70 -21.52
C ASP A 223 3.55 -9.78 -20.38
N GLY A 224 3.38 -10.31 -19.16
CA GLY A 224 2.93 -9.56 -18.00
C GLY A 224 1.44 -9.19 -18.02
N SER A 225 0.66 -9.61 -19.02
CA SER A 225 -0.77 -9.34 -19.07
C SER A 225 -1.53 -10.01 -17.90
N LEU A 226 -2.63 -9.39 -17.49
CA LEU A 226 -3.44 -9.84 -16.36
C LEU A 226 -4.85 -10.18 -16.82
N LYS A 227 -5.39 -11.27 -16.31
CA LYS A 227 -6.78 -11.69 -16.55
C LYS A 227 -7.53 -11.86 -15.24
N LYS A 228 -8.59 -11.05 -15.04
CA LYS A 228 -9.46 -11.19 -13.87
C LYS A 228 -10.15 -12.56 -13.86
N ILE A 229 -9.93 -13.34 -12.79
CA ILE A 229 -10.51 -14.67 -12.60
C ILE A 229 -11.59 -14.68 -11.52
N LYS A 230 -11.47 -13.82 -10.49
CA LYS A 230 -12.40 -13.76 -9.37
C LYS A 230 -12.38 -12.38 -8.71
N THR A 231 -13.40 -12.08 -7.93
CA THR A 231 -13.42 -10.96 -7.00
C THR A 231 -13.85 -11.43 -5.61
N VAL A 232 -13.27 -10.84 -4.58
CA VAL A 232 -13.64 -11.04 -3.18
C VAL A 232 -14.23 -9.74 -2.65
N LYS A 233 -15.48 -9.79 -2.16
CA LYS A 233 -16.11 -8.66 -1.48
C LYS A 233 -15.50 -8.44 -0.11
N LEU A 234 -15.28 -7.18 0.26
CA LEU A 234 -14.75 -6.78 1.55
C LEU A 234 -15.77 -5.93 2.33
N SER A 235 -15.58 -5.89 3.65
CA SER A 235 -16.46 -5.14 4.56
C SER A 235 -16.26 -3.63 4.52
N GLY A 236 -15.10 -3.17 4.06
CA GLY A 236 -14.71 -1.77 3.86
C GLY A 236 -14.10 -1.56 2.49
N SER A 237 -13.61 -0.35 2.25
CA SER A 237 -12.85 0.01 1.06
C SER A 237 -11.40 -0.43 1.27
N PRO A 238 -10.89 -1.45 0.53
CA PRO A 238 -9.52 -1.93 0.71
C PRO A 238 -8.50 -0.89 0.26
N ASP A 239 -7.38 -0.89 0.96
CA ASP A 239 -6.17 -0.16 0.63
C ASP A 239 -5.04 -1.14 0.33
N ASN A 240 -3.86 -1.04 0.93
CA ASN A 240 -2.74 -1.93 0.67
C ASN A 240 -3.03 -3.39 1.04
N ILE A 241 -2.44 -4.32 0.29
CA ILE A 241 -2.54 -5.77 0.45
C ILE A 241 -1.14 -6.30 0.73
N ASN A 242 -0.94 -6.96 1.87
CA ASN A 242 0.26 -7.74 2.14
C ASN A 242 -0.01 -9.24 1.97
N VAL A 243 1.00 -9.98 1.51
CA VAL A 243 0.99 -11.45 1.46
C VAL A 243 1.90 -11.97 2.58
N SER A 244 1.30 -12.68 3.52
CA SER A 244 2.04 -13.27 4.65
C SER A 244 2.87 -14.48 4.21
N GLU A 245 3.78 -14.92 5.07
CA GLU A 245 4.65 -16.09 4.82
C GLU A 245 3.86 -17.37 4.54
N ASP A 246 2.67 -17.52 5.11
CA ASP A 246 1.74 -18.64 4.90
C ASP A 246 0.89 -18.51 3.62
N GLY A 247 1.05 -17.41 2.87
CA GLY A 247 0.26 -17.10 1.66
C GLY A 247 -1.10 -16.46 1.92
N SER A 248 -1.47 -16.23 3.16
CA SER A 248 -2.66 -15.46 3.50
C SER A 248 -2.49 -13.98 3.16
N LEU A 249 -3.61 -13.30 2.91
CA LEU A 249 -3.59 -11.88 2.61
C LEU A 249 -3.97 -11.09 3.85
N VAL A 250 -3.25 -10.00 4.11
CA VAL A 250 -3.56 -9.01 5.14
C VAL A 250 -3.91 -7.71 4.43
N ILE A 251 -5.13 -7.24 4.62
CA ILE A 251 -5.68 -6.10 3.87
C ILE A 251 -6.15 -5.04 4.85
N ALA A 252 -5.61 -3.85 4.73
CA ALA A 252 -6.18 -2.68 5.40
C ALA A 252 -7.46 -2.25 4.69
N ASN A 253 -8.48 -1.87 5.46
CA ASN A 253 -9.74 -1.40 4.94
C ASN A 253 -10.15 -0.10 5.60
N ILE A 254 -10.80 0.76 4.84
CA ILE A 254 -11.49 1.95 5.31
C ILE A 254 -12.96 1.59 5.51
N PRO A 255 -13.43 1.43 6.76
CA PRO A 255 -14.81 0.98 7.03
C PRO A 255 -15.85 2.01 6.62
N LYS A 256 -15.49 3.31 6.71
CA LYS A 256 -16.38 4.45 6.43
C LYS A 256 -15.67 5.54 5.61
N VAL A 257 -15.80 5.50 4.30
CA VAL A 257 -15.18 6.49 3.39
C VAL A 257 -15.61 7.93 3.72
N LEU A 258 -16.87 8.14 4.12
CA LEU A 258 -17.32 9.49 4.50
C LEU A 258 -16.62 10.00 5.78
N ALA A 259 -16.31 9.12 6.73
CA ALA A 259 -15.55 9.50 7.93
C ALA A 259 -14.10 9.87 7.56
N LEU A 260 -13.48 9.14 6.63
CA LEU A 260 -12.16 9.48 6.09
C LEU A 260 -12.15 10.87 5.44
N ILE A 261 -13.14 11.18 4.59
CA ILE A 261 -13.27 12.50 3.97
C ILE A 261 -13.41 13.59 5.05
N GLN A 262 -14.25 13.37 6.05
CA GLN A 262 -14.45 14.30 7.16
C GLN A 262 -13.18 14.47 8.01
N HIS A 263 -12.40 13.39 8.19
CA HIS A 263 -11.11 13.42 8.86
C HIS A 263 -10.14 14.38 8.13
N PHE A 264 -9.96 14.22 6.82
CA PHE A 264 -9.06 15.09 6.05
C PHE A 264 -9.53 16.55 6.01
N ILE A 265 -10.84 16.80 5.93
CA ILE A 265 -11.39 18.16 6.03
C ILE A 265 -11.09 18.77 7.42
N ALA A 266 -11.25 18.00 8.48
CA ALA A 266 -10.94 18.45 9.84
C ALA A 266 -9.46 18.78 9.99
N LEU A 267 -8.55 17.92 9.49
CA LEU A 267 -7.10 18.19 9.50
C LEU A 267 -6.73 19.50 8.79
N GLN A 268 -7.33 19.76 7.62
CA GLN A 268 -7.10 21.04 6.90
C GLN A 268 -7.51 22.26 7.72
N ASN A 269 -8.52 22.11 8.57
CA ASN A 269 -9.00 23.14 9.48
C ASN A 269 -8.29 23.17 10.86
N ASN A 270 -7.25 22.34 11.04
CA ASN A 270 -6.56 22.11 12.32
C ASN A 270 -7.49 21.57 13.42
N GLU A 271 -8.50 20.81 13.03
CA GLU A 271 -9.37 20.06 13.91
C GLU A 271 -9.00 18.58 13.83
N TYR A 272 -9.30 17.80 14.89
CA TYR A 272 -9.12 16.36 14.89
C TYR A 272 -10.47 15.65 14.89
N LYS A 273 -10.69 14.82 13.88
CA LYS A 273 -11.84 13.93 13.77
C LYS A 273 -11.36 12.56 13.28
N PRO A 274 -11.30 11.54 14.14
CA PRO A 274 -10.73 10.25 13.75
C PRO A 274 -11.55 9.57 12.64
N SER A 275 -10.87 8.77 11.82
CA SER A 275 -11.49 7.89 10.83
C SER A 275 -11.33 6.44 11.27
N PRO A 276 -12.39 5.62 11.25
CA PRO A 276 -12.31 4.22 11.61
C PRO A 276 -11.30 3.45 10.77
N SER A 277 -10.64 2.49 11.41
CA SER A 277 -9.61 1.62 10.85
C SER A 277 -10.01 0.16 10.95
N GLN A 278 -9.69 -0.65 9.93
CA GLN A 278 -9.92 -2.10 9.93
C GLN A 278 -8.78 -2.82 9.24
N VAL A 279 -8.38 -3.97 9.76
CA VAL A 279 -7.52 -4.93 9.06
C VAL A 279 -8.20 -6.29 9.03
N VAL A 280 -8.21 -6.92 7.87
CA VAL A 280 -8.75 -8.26 7.66
C VAL A 280 -7.68 -9.20 7.14
N LYS A 281 -7.72 -10.47 7.58
CA LYS A 281 -6.98 -11.58 7.00
C LYS A 281 -7.89 -12.36 6.06
N ILE A 282 -7.36 -12.78 4.91
CA ILE A 282 -8.04 -13.66 3.96
C ILE A 282 -7.19 -14.90 3.74
N ASP A 283 -7.76 -16.03 4.08
CA ASP A 283 -7.19 -17.35 3.78
C ASP A 283 -7.92 -17.97 2.59
N PHE A 284 -7.22 -18.75 1.78
CA PHE A 284 -7.81 -19.53 0.68
C PHE A 284 -7.65 -21.02 0.96
N ASP A 285 -8.70 -21.79 0.72
CA ASP A 285 -8.63 -23.25 0.71
C ASP A 285 -8.13 -23.79 -0.64
N ASP A 286 -7.86 -25.09 -0.71
CA ASP A 286 -7.38 -25.78 -1.92
C ASP A 286 -8.35 -25.67 -3.11
N GLN A 287 -9.61 -25.32 -2.87
CA GLN A 287 -10.64 -25.10 -3.89
C GLN A 287 -10.71 -23.62 -4.32
N GLY A 288 -9.91 -22.75 -3.70
CA GLY A 288 -9.89 -21.32 -3.93
C GLY A 288 -11.10 -20.58 -3.31
N ASN A 289 -11.81 -21.19 -2.34
CA ASN A 289 -12.76 -20.44 -1.52
C ASN A 289 -11.98 -19.62 -0.49
N HIS A 290 -12.56 -18.51 -0.07
CA HIS A 290 -11.91 -17.63 0.90
C HIS A 290 -12.67 -17.63 2.22
N LEU A 291 -11.89 -17.55 3.31
CA LEU A 291 -12.34 -17.25 4.65
C LEU A 291 -11.77 -15.89 5.05
N SER A 292 -12.62 -14.97 5.46
CA SER A 292 -12.21 -13.64 5.94
C SER A 292 -12.34 -13.58 7.46
N LYS A 293 -11.26 -13.16 8.14
CA LYS A 293 -11.19 -12.91 9.58
C LYS A 293 -10.84 -11.45 9.82
N GLU A 294 -11.63 -10.74 10.61
CA GLU A 294 -11.26 -9.41 11.11
C GLU A 294 -10.17 -9.57 12.17
N LEU A 295 -9.03 -8.92 11.96
CA LEU A 295 -7.92 -8.92 12.91
C LEU A 295 -7.96 -7.69 13.81
N PHE A 296 -8.44 -6.57 13.26
CA PHE A 296 -8.50 -5.29 13.94
C PHE A 296 -9.67 -4.46 13.43
N MET A 297 -10.40 -3.82 14.34
CA MET A 297 -11.40 -2.80 14.03
C MET A 297 -11.36 -1.75 15.15
N SER A 298 -11.18 -0.48 14.78
CA SER A 298 -11.21 0.65 15.70
C SER A 298 -12.08 1.77 15.14
N ASP A 299 -12.68 2.54 16.03
CA ASP A 299 -13.41 3.76 15.68
C ASP A 299 -12.48 4.91 15.28
N GLY A 300 -11.16 4.70 15.33
CA GLY A 300 -10.11 5.61 14.90
C GLY A 300 -9.41 6.36 16.02
N TYR A 301 -9.80 6.17 17.29
CA TYR A 301 -9.12 6.83 18.42
C TYR A 301 -7.80 6.16 18.78
N ASP A 302 -7.70 4.83 18.66
CA ASP A 302 -6.44 4.11 18.87
C ASP A 302 -5.51 4.27 17.68
N MET A 303 -6.05 4.10 16.48
CA MET A 303 -5.37 4.26 15.21
C MET A 303 -6.36 4.74 14.15
N SER A 304 -6.06 5.86 13.52
CA SER A 304 -6.87 6.46 12.46
C SER A 304 -6.32 6.11 11.08
N THR A 305 -7.20 6.00 10.10
CA THR A 305 -6.82 5.94 8.67
C THR A 305 -5.82 4.83 8.31
N THR A 306 -5.97 3.61 8.90
CA THR A 306 -5.08 2.49 8.56
C THR A 306 -5.07 2.23 7.06
N SER A 307 -3.88 2.29 6.45
CA SER A 307 -3.63 2.05 5.02
C SER A 307 -2.99 0.70 4.74
N VAL A 308 -2.28 0.13 5.71
CA VAL A 308 -1.54 -1.12 5.56
C VAL A 308 -1.59 -1.96 6.83
N GLY A 309 -1.61 -3.28 6.67
CA GLY A 309 -1.40 -4.25 7.73
C GLY A 309 -0.44 -5.34 7.25
N ALA A 310 0.49 -5.77 8.11
CA ALA A 310 1.42 -6.87 7.82
C ALA A 310 1.57 -7.75 9.05
N ILE A 311 1.70 -9.07 8.86
CA ILE A 311 1.89 -10.03 9.95
C ILE A 311 3.34 -10.49 9.97
N TRP A 312 3.98 -10.41 11.14
CA TRP A 312 5.26 -11.03 11.42
C TRP A 312 5.15 -11.84 12.71
N ALA A 313 5.46 -13.14 12.61
CA ALA A 313 5.23 -14.09 13.71
C ALA A 313 3.79 -14.02 14.23
N ASP A 314 3.59 -13.72 15.49
CA ASP A 314 2.29 -13.58 16.17
C ASP A 314 1.82 -12.12 16.30
N LYS A 315 2.38 -11.21 15.49
CA LYS A 315 2.09 -9.77 15.60
C LYS A 315 1.55 -9.18 14.30
N LEU A 316 0.58 -8.29 14.45
CA LEU A 316 0.05 -7.45 13.40
C LEU A 316 0.69 -6.06 13.51
N PHE A 317 1.41 -5.67 12.48
CA PHE A 317 1.96 -4.33 12.30
C PHE A 317 1.03 -3.54 11.39
N MET A 318 0.68 -2.34 11.79
CA MET A 318 -0.26 -1.49 11.04
C MET A 318 0.34 -0.10 10.84
N GLY A 319 0.25 0.37 9.60
CA GLY A 319 0.57 1.74 9.20
C GLY A 319 -0.69 2.52 8.84
N SER A 320 -0.53 3.80 8.57
CA SER A 320 -1.61 4.75 8.39
C SER A 320 -1.31 5.75 7.27
N ILE A 321 -2.37 6.31 6.68
CA ILE A 321 -2.24 7.38 5.71
C ILE A 321 -1.55 8.61 6.35
N ASP A 322 -1.94 9.02 7.55
CA ASP A 322 -1.48 10.28 8.16
C ASP A 322 -1.11 10.21 9.64
N ASP A 323 -1.48 9.14 10.34
CA ASP A 323 -1.13 8.93 11.74
C ASP A 323 0.38 8.64 11.89
N LYS A 324 1.08 9.41 12.74
CA LYS A 324 2.55 9.33 12.89
C LYS A 324 2.98 8.25 13.87
N GLN A 325 2.33 7.12 13.80
CA GLN A 325 2.65 5.96 14.60
C GLN A 325 2.49 4.67 13.80
N MET A 326 3.26 3.68 14.14
CA MET A 326 2.97 2.29 13.82
C MET A 326 2.26 1.65 15.00
N TYR A 327 1.19 0.94 14.76
CA TYR A 327 0.43 0.24 15.79
C TYR A 327 0.71 -1.25 15.67
N VAL A 328 1.08 -1.90 16.78
CA VAL A 328 1.51 -3.30 16.82
C VAL A 328 0.67 -4.05 17.82
N CYS A 329 -0.04 -5.08 17.36
CA CYS A 329 -0.91 -5.91 18.20
C CYS A 329 -0.44 -7.37 18.19
N GLU A 330 -0.60 -8.08 19.32
CA GLU A 330 -0.45 -9.53 19.41
C GLU A 330 -1.73 -10.21 18.86
N LEU A 331 -1.58 -11.27 18.02
CA LEU A 331 -2.69 -11.97 17.35
C LEU A 331 -3.13 -13.24 18.08
#